data_8f5608ae8c86d26185b7c6d6bc714e1b
#
_entry.id   8f5608ae8c86d26185b7c6d6bc714e1b
#
_cell.length_a   1.000
_cell.length_b   1.000
_cell.length_c   1.000
_cell.angle_alpha   90.00
_cell.angle_beta   90.00
_cell.angle_gamma   90.00
#
_symmetry.space_group_name_H-M   'P 1'
#
loop_
_entity.id
_entity.type
_entity.pdbx_description
1 polymer ?
#
loop_
_entity_poly.entity_id
_entity_poly.type
_entity_poly.pdbx_seq_one_letter_code
_entity_poly.pdbx_strand_id
1 'polypeptide(L)' 'MEEKEKQLAKMIAEYSIAVQPKEVVLIDYETTAPISLVKALISEIVKRGGVPITNMTNPEVAAYLLENSNEDRIKI' A
#
# COMPACT_ATOMS: atom_id res chain seq x y z
N MET A 1 -3.73 -17.43 0.72
CA MET A 1 -3.82 -16.29 1.66
C MET A 1 -4.46 -16.72 2.96
N GLU A 2 -3.96 -16.18 4.04
CA GLU A 2 -4.53 -16.42 5.36
C GLU A 2 -5.93 -15.84 5.46
N GLU A 3 -6.83 -16.55 6.15
CA GLU A 3 -8.21 -16.09 6.31
C GLU A 3 -8.29 -14.77 7.08
N LYS A 4 -7.45 -14.62 8.10
CA LYS A 4 -7.38 -13.37 8.87
C LYS A 4 -7.02 -12.18 8.00
N GLU A 5 -6.08 -12.37 7.10
CA GLU A 5 -5.61 -11.31 6.21
C GLU A 5 -6.66 -10.94 5.19
N LYS A 6 -7.40 -11.93 4.70
CA LYS A 6 -8.53 -11.68 3.79
C LYS A 6 -9.62 -10.87 4.48
N GLN A 7 -9.95 -11.22 5.72
CA GLN A 7 -10.97 -10.50 6.49
C GLN A 7 -10.54 -9.08 6.79
N LEU A 8 -9.28 -8.90 7.17
CA LEU A 8 -8.72 -7.58 7.44
C LEU A 8 -8.73 -6.73 6.18
N ALA A 9 -8.29 -7.29 5.05
CA ALA A 9 -8.29 -6.57 3.78
C ALA A 9 -9.70 -6.14 3.37
N LYS A 10 -10.68 -7.02 3.56
CA LYS A 10 -12.07 -6.71 3.27
C LYS A 10 -12.57 -5.56 4.13
N MET A 11 -12.23 -5.59 5.42
CA MET A 11 -12.63 -4.55 6.36
C MET A 11 -12.02 -3.19 5.97
N ILE A 12 -10.73 -3.19 5.64
CA ILE A 12 -10.05 -1.96 5.23
C ILE A 12 -10.70 -1.39 3.96
N ALA A 13 -10.91 -2.23 2.96
CA ALA A 13 -11.49 -1.79 1.69
C ALA A 13 -12.92 -1.27 1.86
N GLU A 14 -13.69 -1.88 2.74
CA GLU A 14 -15.10 -1.54 2.91
C GLU A 14 -15.32 -0.34 3.83
N TYR A 15 -14.63 -0.31 4.97
CA TYR A 15 -14.91 0.67 6.02
C TYR A 15 -13.88 1.78 6.14
N SER A 16 -12.62 1.46 5.93
CA SER A 16 -11.56 2.47 6.11
C SER A 16 -11.37 3.37 4.91
N ILE A 17 -11.37 2.80 3.72
CA ILE A 17 -11.17 3.57 2.49
C ILE A 17 -12.40 3.60 1.58
N ALA A 18 -13.39 2.76 1.86
CA ALA A 18 -14.66 2.76 1.12
C ALA A 18 -14.47 2.82 -0.40
N VAL A 19 -13.71 1.87 -0.92
CA VAL A 19 -13.35 1.84 -2.35
C VAL A 19 -14.59 1.85 -3.24
N GLN A 20 -14.59 2.78 -4.18
CA GLN A 20 -15.65 2.92 -5.18
C GLN A 20 -15.16 2.44 -6.54
N PRO A 21 -16.10 2.06 -7.44
CA PRO A 21 -15.72 1.66 -8.80
C PRO A 21 -14.90 2.74 -9.50
N LYS A 22 -13.85 2.31 -10.21
CA LYS A 22 -12.91 3.15 -10.95
C LYS A 22 -12.03 4.06 -10.09
N GLU A 23 -12.14 3.95 -8.79
CA GLU A 23 -11.29 4.72 -7.90
C GLU A 23 -9.86 4.18 -7.93
N VAL A 24 -8.88 5.08 -7.99
CA VAL A 24 -7.47 4.71 -7.91
C VAL A 24 -7.07 4.70 -6.44
N VAL A 25 -6.53 3.58 -5.99
CA VAL A 25 -6.13 3.41 -4.59
C VAL A 25 -4.64 3.12 -4.52
N LEU A 26 -3.91 3.98 -3.83
CA LEU A 26 -2.48 3.79 -3.64
C LEU A 26 -2.23 2.94 -2.39
N ILE A 27 -1.52 1.84 -2.57
CA ILE A 27 -1.09 1.00 -1.46
C ILE A 27 0.40 1.25 -1.24
N ASP A 28 0.73 1.99 -0.19
CA ASP A 28 2.11 2.29 0.15
C ASP A 28 2.52 1.38 1.29
N TYR A 29 3.52 0.55 1.08
CA TYR A 29 3.93 -0.43 2.07
C TYR A 29 5.45 -0.60 2.10
N GLU A 30 5.95 -1.06 3.24
CA GLU A 30 7.37 -1.34 3.42
C GLU A 30 7.70 -2.79 3.11
N THR A 31 8.95 -3.07 2.82
CA THR A 31 9.42 -4.42 2.53
C THR A 31 9.16 -5.42 3.66
N THR A 32 8.97 -4.91 4.89
CA THR A 32 8.68 -5.74 6.05
C THR A 32 7.20 -6.08 6.20
N ALA A 33 6.34 -5.49 5.39
CA ALA A 33 4.91 -5.78 5.45
C ALA A 33 4.60 -7.19 4.97
N PRO A 34 3.56 -7.84 5.54
CA PRO A 34 3.17 -9.16 5.08
C PRO A 34 2.62 -9.09 3.65
N ILE A 35 3.28 -9.79 2.74
CA ILE A 35 2.89 -9.79 1.32
C ILE A 35 1.47 -10.35 1.14
N SER A 36 1.08 -11.32 1.95
CA SER A 36 -0.27 -11.90 1.86
C SER A 36 -1.34 -10.86 2.14
N LEU A 37 -1.10 -9.94 3.07
CA LEU A 37 -2.04 -8.84 3.34
C LEU A 37 -2.11 -7.88 2.15
N VAL A 38 -0.97 -7.53 1.57
CA VAL A 38 -0.92 -6.65 0.40
C VAL A 38 -1.69 -7.27 -0.76
N LYS A 39 -1.47 -8.56 -1.01
CA LYS A 39 -2.20 -9.29 -2.07
C LYS A 39 -3.70 -9.32 -1.79
N ALA A 40 -4.09 -9.51 -0.54
CA ALA A 40 -5.50 -9.52 -0.16
C ALA A 40 -6.15 -8.15 -0.39
N LEU A 41 -5.44 -7.07 -0.07
CA LEU A 41 -5.92 -5.71 -0.32
C LEU A 41 -6.11 -5.45 -1.81
N ILE A 42 -5.14 -5.84 -2.62
CA ILE A 42 -5.23 -5.72 -4.08
C ILE A 42 -6.47 -6.45 -4.59
N SER A 43 -6.67 -7.67 -4.13
CA SER A 43 -7.82 -8.48 -4.52
C SER A 43 -9.14 -7.80 -4.16
N GLU A 44 -9.26 -7.26 -2.95
CA GLU A 44 -10.48 -6.59 -2.52
C GLU A 44 -10.75 -5.30 -3.31
N ILE A 45 -9.70 -4.54 -3.59
CA ILE A 45 -9.84 -3.30 -4.38
C ILE A 45 -10.34 -3.63 -5.78
N VAL A 46 -9.77 -4.64 -6.42
CA VAL A 46 -10.18 -5.07 -7.75
C VAL A 46 -11.62 -5.57 -7.75
N LYS A 47 -12.01 -6.33 -6.74
CA LYS A 47 -13.39 -6.81 -6.62
C LYS A 47 -14.40 -5.68 -6.56
N ARG A 48 -14.02 -4.55 -6.00
CA ARG A 48 -14.88 -3.38 -5.87
C ARG A 48 -14.80 -2.45 -7.09
N GLY A 49 -14.06 -2.87 -8.11
CA GLY A 49 -13.91 -2.10 -9.34
C GLY A 49 -12.87 -1.00 -9.26
N GLY A 50 -12.10 -0.95 -8.18
CA GLY A 50 -11.03 0.03 -8.03
C GLY A 50 -9.76 -0.37 -8.78
N VAL A 51 -8.84 0.56 -8.89
CA VAL A 51 -7.56 0.37 -9.57
C VAL A 51 -6.43 0.49 -8.54
N PRO A 52 -5.84 -0.61 -8.11
CA PRO A 52 -4.76 -0.54 -7.12
C PRO A 52 -3.43 -0.15 -7.77
N ILE A 53 -2.71 0.73 -7.10
CA ILE A 53 -1.34 1.08 -7.46
C ILE A 53 -0.50 0.82 -6.22
N THR A 54 0.59 0.11 -6.36
CA THR A 54 1.44 -0.24 -5.22
C THR A 54 2.75 0.52 -5.26
N ASN A 55 3.22 0.92 -4.09
CA ASN A 55 4.52 1.54 -3.92
C ASN A 55 5.21 0.87 -2.73
N MET A 56 6.33 0.22 -2.99
CA MET A 56 7.07 -0.47 -1.94
C MET A 56 8.26 0.38 -1.50
N THR A 57 8.35 0.62 -0.20
CA THR A 57 9.44 1.38 0.39
C THR A 57 10.35 0.44 1.17
N ASN A 58 11.65 0.54 0.90
CA ASN A 58 12.65 -0.15 1.68
C ASN A 58 13.15 0.82 2.75
N PRO A 59 12.94 0.53 4.05
CA PRO A 59 13.35 1.45 5.11
C PRO A 59 14.84 1.77 5.12
N GLU A 60 15.67 0.80 4.75
CA GLU A 60 17.13 0.99 4.69
C GLU A 60 17.50 1.98 3.59
N VAL A 61 16.85 1.85 2.45
CA VAL A 61 17.07 2.77 1.33
C VAL A 61 16.55 4.16 1.68
N ALA A 62 15.39 4.24 2.31
CA ALA A 62 14.81 5.51 2.74
C ALA A 62 15.75 6.24 3.72
N ALA A 63 16.30 5.50 4.68
CA ALA A 63 17.25 6.07 5.65
C ALA A 63 18.51 6.57 4.96
N TYR A 64 19.03 5.78 4.04
CA TYR A 64 20.25 6.15 3.29
C TYR A 64 20.02 7.41 2.47
N LEU A 65 18.86 7.51 1.85
CA LEU A 65 18.49 8.69 1.07
C LEU A 65 18.47 9.94 1.95
N LEU A 66 17.89 9.85 3.14
CA LEU A 66 17.86 10.97 4.07
C LEU A 66 19.24 11.37 4.54
N GLU A 67 20.12 10.39 4.81
CA GLU A 67 21.49 10.65 5.23
C GLU A 67 22.31 11.37 4.17
N ASN A 68 22.01 11.13 2.91
CA ASN A 68 22.78 11.67 1.79
C ASN A 68 22.08 12.81 1.06
N SER A 69 20.98 13.30 1.61
CA SER A 69 20.23 14.41 1.02
C SER A 69 20.25 15.60 1.95
N ASN A 70 20.27 16.79 1.36
CA ASN A 70 20.10 18.02 2.12
C ASN A 70 18.89 18.76 1.56
N GLU A 71 18.58 19.91 2.13
CA GLU A 71 17.42 20.70 1.72
C GLU A 71 17.37 20.95 0.23
N ASP A 72 18.51 21.27 -0.37
CA ASP A 72 18.56 21.58 -1.79
C ASP A 72 18.24 20.36 -2.65
N ARG A 73 18.64 19.18 -2.19
CA ARG A 73 18.43 17.94 -2.94
C ARG A 73 17.02 17.41 -2.85
N ILE A 74 16.38 17.61 -1.70
CA ILE A 74 15.01 17.15 -1.52
C ILE A 74 13.98 18.17 -1.99
N LYS A 75 14.44 19.32 -2.35
CA LYS A 75 13.58 20.36 -2.86
C LYS A 75 13.28 20.08 -4.32
N ILE A 76 12.08 19.69 -4.58
CA ILE A 76 11.66 19.32 -5.93
C ILE A 76 10.69 20.34 -6.48
#